data_753d534fd409ccb327db062eba07c1de
#
_entry.id   753d534fd409ccb327db062eba07c1de
#
_cell.length_a   1.000
_cell.length_b   1.000
_cell.length_c   1.000
_cell.angle_alpha   90.00
_cell.angle_beta   90.00
_cell.angle_gamma   90.00
#
_symmetry.space_group_name_H-M   'P 1'
#
loop_
_entity.id
_entity.type
_entity.pdbx_description
1 polymer ?
#
loop_
_entity_poly.entity_id
_entity_poly.type
_entity_poly.pdbx_seq_one_letter_code
_entity_poly.pdbx_strand_id
1 'polypeptide(L)'
;MPELPEVETVRRGLERLVVGQTIGRVQVRYAKMIGTGVDAFVHDLTGQTIEKIGRRGKYLLLYLTGGVLVSHLRMEGKYLFYPDMVPERKHAHVFFEMTDGGTLVYEDVRKFGTMELLRKDQLEAYFAARKLGPEPTETDFLLPPFAAALSRSKKPIKPYLLEQTLVVGLGNIYVDEALWRARIHPARPAASLKPAEVKRLREQIIEVLQLGIEKRGSTIRTYRNALGEDGTMQDFLQVYGKTGQPCARCGSPIEKIKLGGRGTHLCPHCQKVR
;
A
#
# COMPACT_ATOMS: atom_id res chain seq x y z
N MET A 1 -4.10 -2.94 6.86
CA MET A 1 -3.45 -1.75 6.26
C MET A 1 -3.40 -1.99 4.77
N PRO A 2 -3.93 -1.09 3.96
CA PRO A 2 -3.73 -1.17 2.51
C PRO A 2 -2.24 -1.22 2.15
N GLU A 3 -1.83 -2.29 1.47
CA GLU A 3 -0.50 -2.47 0.88
C GLU A 3 -0.56 -2.09 -0.60
N LEU A 4 0.48 -2.30 -1.37
CA LEU A 4 0.50 -1.86 -2.77
C LEU A 4 -0.68 -2.39 -3.60
N PRO A 5 -1.09 -3.68 -3.53
CA PRO A 5 -2.21 -4.18 -4.32
C PRO A 5 -3.55 -3.51 -3.99
N GLU A 6 -3.81 -3.25 -2.71
CA GLU A 6 -5.02 -2.56 -2.28
C GLU A 6 -5.03 -1.10 -2.77
N VAL A 7 -3.88 -0.40 -2.67
CA VAL A 7 -3.74 0.98 -3.17
C VAL A 7 -3.90 1.04 -4.69
N GLU A 8 -3.36 0.07 -5.42
CA GLU A 8 -3.53 -0.04 -6.88
C GLU A 8 -5.00 -0.27 -7.27
N THR A 9 -5.71 -1.07 -6.48
CA THR A 9 -7.15 -1.29 -6.68
C THR A 9 -7.96 -0.02 -6.47
N VAL A 10 -7.64 0.76 -5.41
CA VAL A 10 -8.24 2.10 -5.20
C VAL A 10 -7.91 3.04 -6.36
N ARG A 11 -6.65 3.08 -6.80
CA ARG A 11 -6.21 3.89 -7.93
C ARG A 11 -7.06 3.63 -9.18
N ARG A 12 -7.22 2.35 -9.56
CA ARG A 12 -8.02 1.95 -10.73
C ARG A 12 -9.49 2.31 -10.58
N GLY A 13 -10.05 2.19 -9.38
CA GLY A 13 -11.42 2.60 -9.09
C GLY A 13 -11.61 4.11 -9.24
N LEU A 14 -10.72 4.89 -8.63
CA LEU A 14 -10.77 6.36 -8.72
C LEU A 14 -10.56 6.85 -10.15
N GLU A 15 -9.67 6.22 -10.92
CA GLU A 15 -9.44 6.58 -12.33
C GLU A 15 -10.73 6.57 -13.16
N ARG A 16 -11.62 5.61 -12.91
CA ARG A 16 -12.90 5.48 -13.61
C ARG A 16 -13.97 6.45 -13.10
N LEU A 17 -13.89 6.83 -11.83
CA LEU A 17 -14.95 7.58 -11.16
C LEU A 17 -14.73 9.09 -11.19
N VAL A 18 -13.48 9.56 -11.11
CA VAL A 18 -13.23 10.98 -10.86
C VAL A 18 -12.28 11.65 -11.86
N VAL A 19 -11.64 10.92 -12.80
CA VAL A 19 -10.82 11.56 -13.84
C VAL A 19 -11.72 12.35 -14.79
N GLY A 20 -11.31 13.59 -15.07
CA GLY A 20 -12.08 14.58 -15.83
C GLY A 20 -13.03 15.43 -14.98
N GLN A 21 -13.27 15.05 -13.71
CA GLN A 21 -14.12 15.80 -12.79
C GLN A 21 -13.39 17.03 -12.24
N THR A 22 -14.11 18.13 -12.07
CA THR A 22 -13.61 19.36 -11.44
C THR A 22 -14.11 19.44 -10.00
N ILE A 23 -13.22 19.74 -9.08
CA ILE A 23 -13.52 19.89 -7.64
C ILE A 23 -14.19 21.25 -7.44
N GLY A 24 -15.48 21.27 -7.17
CA GLY A 24 -16.25 22.50 -6.92
C GLY A 24 -16.13 23.01 -5.50
N ARG A 25 -16.04 22.09 -4.53
CA ARG A 25 -15.91 22.43 -3.11
C ARG A 25 -15.15 21.35 -2.35
N VAL A 26 -14.37 21.77 -1.34
CA VAL A 26 -13.70 20.84 -0.41
C VAL A 26 -14.15 21.13 1.01
N GLN A 27 -14.52 20.09 1.75
CA GLN A 27 -14.81 20.19 3.18
C GLN A 27 -13.88 19.26 3.97
N VAL A 28 -13.19 19.80 4.97
CA VAL A 28 -12.31 19.04 5.86
C VAL A 28 -12.90 19.03 7.27
N ARG A 29 -13.24 17.84 7.81
CA ARG A 29 -13.73 17.66 9.18
C ARG A 29 -12.64 17.28 10.17
N TYR A 30 -11.48 16.83 9.71
CA TYR A 30 -10.36 16.45 10.55
C TYR A 30 -9.04 17.04 10.03
N ALA A 31 -8.66 18.18 10.59
CA ALA A 31 -7.53 18.99 10.13
C ALA A 31 -6.16 18.28 10.21
N LYS A 32 -5.93 17.42 11.21
CA LYS A 32 -4.62 16.79 11.46
C LYS A 32 -4.13 15.86 10.34
N MET A 33 -4.99 15.47 9.40
CA MET A 33 -4.58 14.66 8.25
C MET A 33 -4.05 15.50 7.08
N ILE A 34 -4.21 16.82 7.12
CA ILE A 34 -3.79 17.73 6.06
C ILE A 34 -2.42 18.31 6.41
N GLY A 35 -1.40 17.95 5.65
CA GLY A 35 -0.01 18.37 5.91
C GLY A 35 0.28 19.84 5.57
N THR A 36 -0.47 20.43 4.64
CA THR A 36 -0.26 21.80 4.13
C THR A 36 -1.11 22.88 4.82
N GLY A 37 -1.92 22.51 5.83
CA GLY A 37 -2.91 23.40 6.45
C GLY A 37 -4.25 23.39 5.69
N VAL A 38 -5.35 23.50 6.45
CA VAL A 38 -6.70 23.29 5.92
C VAL A 38 -7.11 24.38 4.94
N ASP A 39 -6.89 25.67 5.29
CA ASP A 39 -7.35 26.78 4.48
C ASP A 39 -6.65 26.81 3.10
N ALA A 40 -5.32 26.64 3.09
CA ALA A 40 -4.56 26.53 1.84
C ALA A 40 -5.00 25.30 1.04
N PHE A 41 -5.19 24.16 1.69
CA PHE A 41 -5.64 22.92 1.05
C PHE A 41 -7.00 23.07 0.37
N VAL A 42 -7.98 23.70 1.05
CA VAL A 42 -9.31 23.94 0.51
C VAL A 42 -9.27 24.94 -0.64
N HIS A 43 -8.56 26.07 -0.44
CA HIS A 43 -8.41 27.11 -1.45
C HIS A 43 -7.76 26.57 -2.73
N ASP A 44 -6.62 25.89 -2.60
CA ASP A 44 -5.80 25.47 -3.72
C ASP A 44 -6.38 24.28 -4.49
N LEU A 45 -7.25 23.47 -3.86
CA LEU A 45 -7.94 22.36 -4.52
C LEU A 45 -9.22 22.75 -5.24
N THR A 46 -9.90 23.80 -4.75
CA THR A 46 -11.17 24.24 -5.33
C THR A 46 -10.95 24.78 -6.76
N GLY A 47 -11.75 24.34 -7.70
CA GLY A 47 -11.66 24.69 -9.12
C GLY A 47 -10.66 23.84 -9.93
N GLN A 48 -9.92 22.96 -9.30
CA GLN A 48 -8.98 22.08 -10.02
C GLN A 48 -9.68 20.85 -10.63
N THR A 49 -9.25 20.47 -11.82
CA THR A 49 -9.70 19.26 -12.50
C THR A 49 -8.74 18.11 -12.24
N ILE A 50 -9.27 16.92 -11.97
CA ILE A 50 -8.50 15.69 -11.80
C ILE A 50 -8.13 15.15 -13.19
N GLU A 51 -6.85 15.23 -13.54
CA GLU A 51 -6.36 14.84 -14.88
C GLU A 51 -6.01 13.35 -14.95
N LYS A 52 -5.49 12.79 -13.84
CA LYS A 52 -4.98 11.41 -13.78
C LYS A 52 -4.91 10.92 -12.35
N ILE A 53 -5.08 9.63 -12.14
CA ILE A 53 -4.78 8.96 -10.86
C ILE A 53 -3.55 8.08 -11.03
N GLY A 54 -2.51 8.35 -10.24
CA GLY A 54 -1.28 7.58 -10.18
C GLY A 54 -1.07 6.91 -8.82
N ARG A 55 0.04 6.19 -8.72
CA ARG A 55 0.50 5.55 -7.47
C ARG A 55 2.02 5.55 -7.41
N ARG A 56 2.55 5.69 -6.19
CA ARG A 56 3.95 5.42 -5.88
C ARG A 56 4.01 4.60 -4.59
N GLY A 57 4.42 3.33 -4.66
CA GLY A 57 4.37 2.42 -3.52
C GLY A 57 2.96 2.30 -2.94
N LYS A 58 2.77 2.80 -1.71
CA LYS A 58 1.47 2.83 -1.02
C LYS A 58 0.81 4.22 -1.02
N TYR A 59 1.32 5.15 -1.81
CA TYR A 59 0.76 6.49 -1.98
C TYR A 59 -0.11 6.56 -3.22
N LEU A 60 -1.30 7.13 -3.09
CA LEU A 60 -2.14 7.58 -4.21
C LEU A 60 -1.72 8.99 -4.62
N LEU A 61 -1.74 9.24 -5.92
CA LEU A 61 -1.37 10.50 -6.54
C LEU A 61 -2.53 10.96 -7.42
N LEU A 62 -3.26 11.98 -6.97
CA LEU A 62 -4.28 12.61 -7.80
C LEU A 62 -3.61 13.80 -8.50
N TYR A 63 -3.31 13.63 -9.78
CA TYR A 63 -2.76 14.70 -10.61
C TYR A 63 -3.88 15.65 -10.99
N LEU A 64 -3.67 16.92 -10.68
CA LEU A 64 -4.61 18.02 -10.85
C LEU A 64 -4.06 19.04 -11.86
N THR A 65 -4.90 19.92 -12.37
CA THR A 65 -4.48 20.99 -13.27
C THR A 65 -3.32 21.83 -12.69
N GLY A 66 -3.38 22.19 -11.41
CA GLY A 66 -2.37 23.04 -10.74
C GLY A 66 -1.42 22.31 -9.78
N GLY A 67 -1.53 20.98 -9.58
CA GLY A 67 -0.71 20.29 -8.60
C GLY A 67 -0.87 18.78 -8.56
N VAL A 68 -0.41 18.17 -7.48
CA VAL A 68 -0.61 16.74 -7.19
C VAL A 68 -1.03 16.58 -5.74
N LEU A 69 -2.20 16.02 -5.51
CA LEU A 69 -2.63 15.61 -4.18
C LEU A 69 -2.03 14.23 -3.87
N VAL A 70 -1.13 14.19 -2.90
CA VAL A 70 -0.50 12.95 -2.41
C VAL A 70 -1.28 12.47 -1.21
N SER A 71 -1.86 11.26 -1.29
CA SER A 71 -2.65 10.66 -0.23
C SER A 71 -2.08 9.31 0.19
N HIS A 72 -1.95 9.08 1.50
CA HIS A 72 -1.54 7.81 2.06
C HIS A 72 -2.64 7.23 2.95
N LEU A 73 -3.19 6.09 2.59
CA LEU A 73 -4.34 5.47 3.26
C LEU A 73 -4.02 4.93 4.67
N ARG A 74 -2.74 4.72 4.98
CA ARG A 74 -2.25 4.16 6.25
C ARG A 74 -2.94 2.84 6.60
N MET A 75 -3.72 2.80 7.69
CA MET A 75 -4.25 1.54 8.25
C MET A 75 -5.64 1.18 7.75
N GLU A 76 -6.54 2.17 7.64
CA GLU A 76 -7.96 1.95 7.35
C GLU A 76 -8.57 3.04 6.46
N GLY A 77 -7.73 3.96 5.93
CA GLY A 77 -8.19 4.98 5.02
C GLY A 77 -8.77 4.38 3.73
N LYS A 78 -9.86 4.94 3.25
CA LYS A 78 -10.52 4.55 2.01
C LYS A 78 -11.21 5.73 1.35
N TYR A 79 -11.36 5.66 0.04
CA TYR A 79 -12.15 6.57 -0.76
C TYR A 79 -13.44 5.91 -1.19
N LEU A 80 -14.54 6.63 -1.12
CA LEU A 80 -15.88 6.24 -1.59
C LEU A 80 -16.44 7.36 -2.44
N PHE A 81 -17.06 7.01 -3.57
CA PHE A 81 -17.73 7.97 -4.43
C PHE A 81 -19.25 7.82 -4.29
N TYR A 82 -19.92 8.93 -4.10
CA TYR A 82 -21.36 9.03 -4.02
C TYR A 82 -21.86 9.90 -5.18
N PRO A 83 -22.61 9.34 -6.15
CA PRO A 83 -23.13 10.12 -7.27
C PRO A 83 -24.18 11.15 -6.87
N ASP A 84 -24.88 10.86 -5.77
CA ASP A 84 -25.96 11.70 -5.24
C ASP A 84 -25.60 12.21 -3.83
N MET A 85 -26.57 12.16 -2.92
CA MET A 85 -26.38 12.61 -1.53
C MET A 85 -25.49 11.67 -0.74
N VAL A 86 -24.50 12.23 -0.04
CA VAL A 86 -23.66 11.48 0.88
C VAL A 86 -24.45 11.17 2.15
N PRO A 87 -24.60 9.88 2.51
CA PRO A 87 -25.25 9.54 3.79
C PRO A 87 -24.40 10.00 4.97
N GLU A 88 -25.01 10.16 6.13
CA GLU A 88 -24.26 10.49 7.34
C GLU A 88 -23.24 9.42 7.66
N ARG A 89 -21.97 9.82 7.76
CA ARG A 89 -20.81 8.92 7.94
C ARG A 89 -19.92 9.43 9.06
N LYS A 90 -19.89 8.70 10.17
CA LYS A 90 -19.12 9.05 11.38
C LYS A 90 -17.61 9.21 11.12
N HIS A 91 -17.07 8.49 10.20
CA HIS A 91 -15.62 8.43 9.92
C HIS A 91 -15.22 9.11 8.62
N ALA A 92 -16.12 9.88 8.00
CA ALA A 92 -15.83 10.72 6.85
C ALA A 92 -15.13 12.01 7.29
N HIS A 93 -13.97 12.28 6.73
CA HIS A 93 -13.10 13.36 7.18
C HIS A 93 -12.78 14.40 6.12
N VAL A 94 -12.79 14.02 4.84
CA VAL A 94 -12.60 14.97 3.72
C VAL A 94 -13.63 14.64 2.64
N PHE A 95 -14.27 15.68 2.12
CA PHE A 95 -15.27 15.62 1.06
C PHE A 95 -14.79 16.48 -0.11
N PHE A 96 -14.80 15.92 -1.29
CA PHE A 96 -14.53 16.62 -2.54
C PHE A 96 -15.82 16.57 -3.37
N GLU A 97 -16.57 17.68 -3.34
CA GLU A 97 -17.80 17.83 -4.11
C GLU A 97 -17.43 18.23 -5.54
N MET A 98 -17.89 17.46 -6.54
CA MET A 98 -17.58 17.70 -7.95
C MET A 98 -18.59 18.66 -8.58
N THR A 99 -18.14 19.48 -9.55
CA THR A 99 -19.02 20.45 -10.24
C THR A 99 -20.12 19.78 -11.03
N ASP A 100 -19.85 18.58 -11.56
CA ASP A 100 -20.82 17.82 -12.40
C ASP A 100 -21.73 16.91 -11.56
N GLY A 101 -21.68 17.06 -10.24
CA GLY A 101 -22.40 16.23 -9.29
C GLY A 101 -21.55 15.10 -8.73
N GLY A 102 -22.01 14.55 -7.62
CA GLY A 102 -21.31 13.52 -6.89
C GLY A 102 -20.24 14.08 -5.93
N THR A 103 -19.86 13.22 -4.99
CA THR A 103 -18.91 13.58 -3.94
C THR A 103 -17.94 12.42 -3.70
N LEU A 104 -16.64 12.69 -3.81
CA LEU A 104 -15.61 11.78 -3.37
C LEU A 104 -15.36 12.01 -1.87
N VAL A 105 -15.51 10.96 -1.07
CA VAL A 105 -15.38 11.02 0.39
C VAL A 105 -14.19 10.20 0.84
N TYR A 106 -13.35 10.79 1.67
CA TYR A 106 -12.29 10.06 2.37
C TYR A 106 -12.74 9.70 3.79
N GLU A 107 -12.75 8.39 4.08
CA GLU A 107 -13.07 7.84 5.40
C GLU A 107 -11.86 7.17 6.04
N ASP A 108 -11.68 7.35 7.36
CA ASP A 108 -10.64 6.66 8.13
C ASP A 108 -11.03 6.53 9.60
N VAL A 109 -11.39 5.34 10.02
CA VAL A 109 -11.77 5.04 11.42
C VAL A 109 -10.66 5.41 12.40
N ARG A 110 -9.39 5.21 12.01
CA ARG A 110 -8.21 5.43 12.87
C ARG A 110 -7.62 6.83 12.75
N LYS A 111 -8.00 7.60 11.74
CA LYS A 111 -7.51 8.96 11.49
C LYS A 111 -5.97 9.06 11.31
N PHE A 112 -5.36 8.03 10.73
CA PHE A 112 -3.91 7.98 10.48
C PHE A 112 -3.53 8.35 9.05
N GLY A 113 -4.50 8.38 8.14
CA GLY A 113 -4.29 8.79 6.76
C GLY A 113 -3.77 10.21 6.65
N THR A 114 -3.02 10.49 5.60
CA THR A 114 -2.43 11.81 5.36
C THR A 114 -2.70 12.28 3.94
N MET A 115 -2.87 13.58 3.76
CA MET A 115 -3.01 14.25 2.48
C MET A 115 -2.10 15.47 2.44
N GLU A 116 -1.38 15.64 1.33
CA GLU A 116 -0.51 16.78 1.07
C GLU A 116 -0.70 17.23 -0.38
N LEU A 117 -1.03 18.50 -0.58
CA LEU A 117 -1.08 19.08 -1.92
C LEU A 117 0.31 19.66 -2.25
N LEU A 118 0.88 19.21 -3.36
CA LEU A 118 2.20 19.60 -3.82
C LEU A 118 2.11 20.25 -5.21
N ARG A 119 3.03 21.16 -5.53
CA ARG A 119 3.26 21.51 -6.92
C ARG A 119 3.87 20.33 -7.67
N LYS A 120 3.63 20.22 -8.98
CA LYS A 120 4.12 19.10 -9.81
C LYS A 120 5.66 18.94 -9.75
N ASP A 121 6.40 20.05 -9.66
CA ASP A 121 7.86 20.07 -9.55
C ASP A 121 8.42 19.60 -8.19
N GLN A 122 7.61 19.57 -7.15
CA GLN A 122 8.01 19.12 -5.81
C GLN A 122 7.90 17.60 -5.60
N LEU A 123 7.20 16.88 -6.48
CA LEU A 123 6.86 15.48 -6.26
C LEU A 123 8.10 14.56 -6.17
N GLU A 124 9.10 14.79 -7.01
CA GLU A 124 10.34 14.03 -7.00
C GLU A 124 11.11 14.21 -5.69
N ALA A 125 11.32 15.45 -5.27
CA ALA A 125 11.98 15.79 -4.01
C ALA A 125 11.23 15.23 -2.80
N TYR A 126 9.88 15.24 -2.84
CA TYR A 126 9.04 14.68 -1.80
C TYR A 126 9.28 13.19 -1.58
N PHE A 127 9.39 12.40 -2.65
CA PHE A 127 9.66 10.97 -2.53
C PHE A 127 11.14 10.66 -2.29
N ALA A 128 12.05 11.46 -2.81
CA ALA A 128 13.49 11.33 -2.52
C ALA A 128 13.78 11.51 -1.02
N ALA A 129 13.17 12.50 -0.36
CA ALA A 129 13.29 12.72 1.08
C ALA A 129 12.80 11.54 1.92
N ARG A 130 11.85 10.75 1.41
CA ARG A 130 11.32 9.55 2.05
C ARG A 130 12.14 8.29 1.80
N LYS A 131 13.20 8.37 0.99
CA LYS A 131 14.11 7.27 0.65
C LYS A 131 13.38 6.00 0.21
N LEU A 132 12.31 6.15 -0.57
CA LEU A 132 11.56 5.01 -1.07
C LEU A 132 12.36 4.23 -2.11
N GLY A 133 12.42 2.93 -1.94
CA GLY A 133 13.01 2.00 -2.91
C GLY A 133 12.24 1.97 -4.24
N PRO A 134 12.69 1.13 -5.20
CA PRO A 134 12.04 0.99 -6.50
C PRO A 134 10.64 0.39 -6.41
N GLU A 135 9.83 0.59 -7.46
CA GLU A 135 8.60 -0.19 -7.65
C GLU A 135 8.94 -1.67 -7.87
N PRO A 136 8.09 -2.60 -7.38
CA PRO A 136 8.33 -4.05 -7.49
C PRO A 136 8.01 -4.58 -8.90
N THR A 137 8.74 -4.08 -9.91
CA THR A 137 8.65 -4.50 -11.30
C THR A 137 9.96 -5.16 -11.75
N GLU A 138 9.94 -5.91 -12.84
CA GLU A 138 11.17 -6.49 -13.41
C GLU A 138 12.15 -5.43 -13.86
N THR A 139 11.67 -4.28 -14.33
CA THR A 139 12.48 -3.18 -14.87
C THR A 139 13.08 -2.28 -13.78
N ASP A 140 12.37 -2.08 -12.67
CA ASP A 140 12.78 -1.11 -11.65
C ASP A 140 13.46 -1.78 -10.45
N PHE A 141 12.96 -2.95 -10.03
CA PHE A 141 13.51 -3.69 -8.90
C PHE A 141 14.64 -4.62 -9.34
N LEU A 142 15.82 -4.05 -9.59
CA LEU A 142 16.97 -4.76 -10.13
C LEU A 142 17.66 -5.63 -9.07
N LEU A 143 18.10 -6.84 -9.47
CA LEU A 143 18.77 -7.81 -8.59
C LEU A 143 20.11 -7.30 -8.02
N PRO A 144 21.04 -6.69 -8.80
CA PRO A 144 22.33 -6.30 -8.26
C PRO A 144 22.26 -5.28 -7.09
N PRO A 145 21.52 -4.16 -7.17
CA PRO A 145 21.42 -3.24 -6.05
C PRO A 145 20.67 -3.85 -4.85
N PHE A 146 19.67 -4.71 -5.07
CA PHE A 146 19.00 -5.42 -4.00
C PHE A 146 19.95 -6.36 -3.25
N ALA A 147 20.72 -7.19 -3.96
CA ALA A 147 21.70 -8.07 -3.37
C ALA A 147 22.80 -7.30 -2.60
N ALA A 148 23.29 -6.20 -3.15
CA ALA A 148 24.27 -5.34 -2.50
C ALA A 148 23.74 -4.69 -1.21
N ALA A 149 22.48 -4.30 -1.19
CA ALA A 149 21.86 -3.74 0.02
C ALA A 149 21.69 -4.82 1.11
N LEU A 150 21.24 -6.01 0.76
CA LEU A 150 21.07 -7.12 1.70
C LEU A 150 22.39 -7.57 2.30
N SER A 151 23.47 -7.70 1.50
CA SER A 151 24.78 -8.17 1.96
C SER A 151 25.42 -7.28 3.04
N ARG A 152 25.01 -6.01 3.12
CA ARG A 152 25.54 -5.03 4.10
C ARG A 152 24.72 -4.93 5.39
N SER A 153 23.62 -5.68 5.51
CA SER A 153 22.69 -5.51 6.62
C SER A 153 22.55 -6.74 7.49
N LYS A 154 22.78 -6.57 8.79
CA LYS A 154 22.52 -7.59 9.82
C LYS A 154 21.06 -7.60 10.31
N LYS A 155 20.21 -6.67 9.83
CA LYS A 155 18.79 -6.64 10.18
C LYS A 155 18.10 -7.94 9.78
N PRO A 156 17.11 -8.43 10.54
CA PRO A 156 16.25 -9.51 10.08
C PRO A 156 15.56 -9.12 8.77
N ILE A 157 15.45 -10.08 7.85
CA ILE A 157 14.98 -9.79 6.48
C ILE A 157 13.56 -9.21 6.43
N LYS A 158 12.62 -9.71 7.26
CA LYS A 158 11.25 -9.17 7.25
C LYS A 158 11.18 -7.71 7.70
N PRO A 159 11.67 -7.29 8.88
CA PRO A 159 11.72 -5.88 9.26
C PRO A 159 12.39 -5.00 8.21
N TYR A 160 13.48 -5.46 7.60
CA TYR A 160 14.18 -4.68 6.59
C TYR A 160 13.35 -4.45 5.32
N LEU A 161 12.64 -5.46 4.83
CA LEU A 161 11.71 -5.31 3.71
C LEU A 161 10.56 -4.35 4.02
N LEU A 162 10.10 -4.29 5.26
CA LEU A 162 9.02 -3.40 5.69
C LEU A 162 9.42 -1.91 5.75
N GLU A 163 10.72 -1.58 5.73
CA GLU A 163 11.22 -0.19 5.73
C GLU A 163 10.90 0.57 4.43
N GLN A 164 10.46 -0.10 3.38
CA GLN A 164 10.16 0.47 2.06
C GLN A 164 11.38 1.05 1.32
N THR A 165 12.60 0.84 1.80
CA THR A 165 13.84 1.36 1.21
C THR A 165 14.44 0.42 0.17
N LEU A 166 14.26 -0.89 0.33
CA LEU A 166 14.73 -1.92 -0.60
C LEU A 166 13.82 -2.06 -1.81
N VAL A 167 12.53 -2.03 -1.57
CA VAL A 167 11.43 -2.11 -2.51
C VAL A 167 10.20 -1.57 -1.84
N VAL A 168 9.35 -0.88 -2.57
CA VAL A 168 8.10 -0.33 -2.02
C VAL A 168 6.96 -1.33 -2.11
N GLY A 169 5.91 -1.08 -1.33
CA GLY A 169 4.62 -1.75 -1.48
C GLY A 169 4.36 -2.90 -0.52
N LEU A 170 5.40 -3.61 -0.05
CA LEU A 170 5.26 -4.68 0.93
C LEU A 170 4.77 -4.17 2.28
N GLY A 171 3.74 -4.79 2.81
CA GLY A 171 3.34 -4.68 4.20
C GLY A 171 3.34 -6.05 4.86
N ASN A 172 2.58 -6.22 5.94
CA ASN A 172 2.65 -7.42 6.77
C ASN A 172 2.09 -8.68 6.09
N ILE A 173 1.14 -8.52 5.17
CA ILE A 173 0.54 -9.63 4.43
C ILE A 173 1.53 -10.14 3.39
N TYR A 174 1.87 -9.27 2.45
CA TYR A 174 2.67 -9.68 1.29
C TYR A 174 4.12 -9.99 1.62
N VAL A 175 4.69 -9.45 2.71
CA VAL A 175 6.04 -9.84 3.16
C VAL A 175 6.07 -11.26 3.73
N ASP A 176 5.05 -11.68 4.50
CA ASP A 176 4.98 -13.05 5.01
C ASP A 176 4.80 -14.04 3.85
N GLU A 177 3.93 -13.71 2.89
CA GLU A 177 3.69 -14.52 1.70
C GLU A 177 4.93 -14.64 0.81
N ALA A 178 5.65 -13.53 0.56
CA ALA A 178 6.89 -13.52 -0.24
C ALA A 178 7.98 -14.38 0.42
N LEU A 179 8.18 -14.25 1.72
CA LEU A 179 9.18 -15.03 2.46
C LEU A 179 8.85 -16.52 2.53
N TRP A 180 7.56 -16.88 2.67
CA TRP A 180 7.16 -18.29 2.59
C TRP A 180 7.39 -18.85 1.18
N ARG A 181 7.02 -18.12 0.14
CA ARG A 181 7.26 -18.52 -1.26
C ARG A 181 8.75 -18.70 -1.52
N ALA A 182 9.58 -17.79 -1.02
CA ALA A 182 11.03 -17.85 -1.14
C ALA A 182 11.71 -18.88 -0.20
N ARG A 183 10.98 -19.51 0.74
CA ARG A 183 11.51 -20.46 1.76
C ARG A 183 12.57 -19.82 2.65
N ILE A 184 12.37 -18.57 3.04
CA ILE A 184 13.31 -17.81 3.88
C ILE A 184 12.63 -17.52 5.21
N HIS A 185 13.32 -17.87 6.33
CA HIS A 185 12.81 -17.55 7.66
C HIS A 185 12.82 -16.04 7.88
N PRO A 186 11.73 -15.42 8.37
CA PRO A 186 11.60 -13.97 8.51
C PRO A 186 12.65 -13.29 9.41
N ALA A 187 13.19 -14.03 10.39
CA ALA A 187 14.18 -13.52 11.33
C ALA A 187 15.64 -13.70 10.85
N ARG A 188 15.88 -14.33 9.69
CA ARG A 188 17.25 -14.46 9.20
C ARG A 188 17.86 -13.09 8.93
N PRO A 189 19.14 -12.87 9.33
CA PRO A 189 19.87 -11.66 8.95
C PRO A 189 19.93 -11.53 7.42
N ALA A 190 19.67 -10.34 6.90
CA ALA A 190 19.66 -10.11 5.45
C ALA A 190 20.98 -10.52 4.78
N ALA A 191 22.14 -10.20 5.42
CA ALA A 191 23.46 -10.58 4.93
C ALA A 191 23.74 -12.09 4.93
N SER A 192 22.92 -12.92 5.59
CA SER A 192 23.09 -14.39 5.61
C SER A 192 22.46 -15.08 4.39
N LEU A 193 21.72 -14.35 3.55
CA LEU A 193 21.05 -14.91 2.40
C LEU A 193 22.05 -15.23 1.28
N LYS A 194 21.96 -16.43 0.75
CA LYS A 194 22.78 -16.86 -0.41
C LYS A 194 22.28 -16.19 -1.68
N PRO A 195 23.13 -16.01 -2.71
CA PRO A 195 22.73 -15.38 -3.99
C PRO A 195 21.48 -15.96 -4.61
N ALA A 196 21.32 -17.28 -4.61
CA ALA A 196 20.13 -17.97 -5.14
C ALA A 196 18.86 -17.66 -4.31
N GLU A 197 19.00 -17.48 -2.98
CA GLU A 197 17.88 -17.10 -2.11
C GLU A 197 17.48 -15.64 -2.35
N VAL A 198 18.44 -14.75 -2.54
CA VAL A 198 18.19 -13.34 -2.87
C VAL A 198 17.45 -13.20 -4.20
N LYS A 199 17.92 -13.91 -5.24
CA LYS A 199 17.26 -13.94 -6.56
C LYS A 199 15.81 -14.42 -6.41
N ARG A 200 15.59 -15.57 -5.77
CA ARG A 200 14.25 -16.12 -5.53
C ARG A 200 13.37 -15.18 -4.71
N LEU A 201 13.91 -14.52 -3.68
CA LEU A 201 13.15 -13.55 -2.88
C LEU A 201 12.67 -12.38 -3.72
N ARG A 202 13.54 -11.80 -4.57
CA ARG A 202 13.15 -10.73 -5.50
C ARG A 202 12.00 -11.19 -6.41
N GLU A 203 12.13 -12.34 -7.04
CA GLU A 203 11.11 -12.91 -7.93
C GLU A 203 9.78 -13.09 -7.17
N GLN A 204 9.82 -13.68 -5.97
CA GLN A 204 8.61 -13.92 -5.18
C GLN A 204 7.96 -12.64 -4.63
N ILE A 205 8.71 -11.57 -4.41
CA ILE A 205 8.16 -10.25 -4.08
C ILE A 205 7.36 -9.70 -5.26
N ILE A 206 7.91 -9.74 -6.46
CA ILE A 206 7.24 -9.26 -7.68
C ILE A 206 5.98 -10.09 -7.94
N GLU A 207 6.10 -11.40 -7.95
CA GLU A 207 4.99 -12.32 -8.23
C GLU A 207 3.83 -12.18 -7.25
N VAL A 208 4.11 -12.13 -5.94
CA VAL A 208 3.04 -12.06 -4.94
C VAL A 208 2.31 -10.71 -4.95
N LEU A 209 3.01 -9.62 -5.21
CA LEU A 209 2.40 -8.30 -5.35
C LEU A 209 1.58 -8.20 -6.64
N GLN A 210 2.08 -8.76 -7.74
CA GLN A 210 1.34 -8.84 -8.99
C GLN A 210 0.07 -9.68 -8.84
N LEU A 211 0.16 -10.85 -8.21
CA LEU A 211 -1.01 -11.67 -7.89
C LEU A 211 -2.02 -10.89 -7.02
N GLY A 212 -1.53 -10.15 -6.01
CA GLY A 212 -2.37 -9.30 -5.20
C GLY A 212 -3.13 -8.25 -6.01
N ILE A 213 -2.47 -7.63 -7.00
CA ILE A 213 -3.11 -6.68 -7.92
C ILE A 213 -4.20 -7.37 -8.77
N GLU A 214 -3.89 -8.54 -9.33
CA GLU A 214 -4.84 -9.33 -10.14
C GLU A 214 -6.08 -9.75 -9.34
N LYS A 215 -5.88 -10.08 -8.07
CA LYS A 215 -6.95 -10.45 -7.13
C LYS A 215 -7.59 -9.25 -6.42
N ARG A 216 -7.32 -8.02 -6.85
CA ARG A 216 -7.87 -6.76 -6.32
C ARG A 216 -7.58 -6.52 -4.83
N GLY A 217 -6.45 -7.04 -4.35
CA GLY A 217 -6.07 -6.95 -2.96
C GLY A 217 -6.83 -7.91 -2.04
N SER A 218 -6.59 -7.78 -0.75
CA SER A 218 -7.14 -8.62 0.32
C SER A 218 -8.19 -7.85 1.11
N THR A 219 -9.41 -8.38 1.20
CA THR A 219 -10.47 -7.87 2.06
C THR A 219 -10.38 -8.51 3.45
N ILE A 220 -9.23 -8.35 4.11
CA ILE A 220 -9.10 -8.73 5.51
C ILE A 220 -9.62 -7.58 6.37
N ARG A 221 -10.80 -7.74 6.99
CA ARG A 221 -11.57 -6.80 7.81
C ARG A 221 -12.54 -5.92 7.02
N THR A 222 -12.20 -4.68 6.72
CA THR A 222 -13.17 -3.65 6.27
C THR A 222 -12.77 -2.96 4.98
N TYR A 223 -11.70 -3.43 4.32
CA TYR A 223 -11.26 -2.82 3.07
C TYR A 223 -12.24 -3.18 1.93
N ARG A 224 -12.75 -2.13 1.28
CA ARG A 224 -13.48 -2.19 0.01
C ARG A 224 -12.87 -1.17 -0.93
N ASN A 225 -12.90 -1.44 -2.23
CA ASN A 225 -12.44 -0.47 -3.22
C ASN A 225 -13.40 0.73 -3.31
N ALA A 226 -13.06 1.74 -4.12
CA ALA A 226 -13.88 2.94 -4.31
C ALA A 226 -15.28 2.65 -4.90
N LEU A 227 -15.47 1.47 -5.49
CA LEU A 227 -16.75 0.95 -6.02
C LEU A 227 -17.50 0.09 -5.00
N GLY A 228 -16.94 -0.13 -3.79
CA GLY A 228 -17.55 -0.98 -2.76
C GLY A 228 -17.34 -2.48 -2.96
N GLU A 229 -16.53 -2.91 -3.92
CA GLU A 229 -16.24 -4.31 -4.22
C GLU A 229 -15.15 -4.89 -3.30
N ASP A 230 -15.25 -6.16 -2.99
CA ASP A 230 -14.28 -6.90 -2.20
C ASP A 230 -13.15 -7.46 -3.09
N GLY A 231 -11.91 -7.46 -2.57
CA GLY A 231 -10.81 -8.20 -3.16
C GLY A 231 -10.91 -9.70 -2.81
N THR A 232 -10.21 -10.54 -3.56
CA THR A 232 -10.22 -12.01 -3.38
C THR A 232 -8.85 -12.58 -3.01
N MET A 233 -7.85 -11.75 -2.76
CA MET A 233 -6.49 -12.22 -2.44
C MET A 233 -6.42 -13.08 -1.17
N GLN A 234 -7.34 -12.89 -0.20
CA GLN A 234 -7.41 -13.71 1.02
C GLN A 234 -7.54 -15.20 0.74
N ASP A 235 -8.15 -15.60 -0.36
CA ASP A 235 -8.35 -17.00 -0.75
C ASP A 235 -7.05 -17.63 -1.29
N PHE A 236 -6.08 -16.81 -1.68
CA PHE A 236 -4.78 -17.21 -2.25
C PHE A 236 -3.62 -17.14 -1.26
N LEU A 237 -3.85 -16.62 -0.04
CA LEU A 237 -2.83 -16.54 0.99
C LEU A 237 -2.43 -17.96 1.45
N GLN A 238 -1.14 -18.14 1.74
CA GLN A 238 -0.58 -19.44 2.10
C GLN A 238 -0.21 -19.52 3.58
N VAL A 239 0.19 -18.42 4.20
CA VAL A 239 0.60 -18.37 5.61
C VAL A 239 -0.09 -17.27 6.41
N TYR A 240 -0.33 -16.11 5.81
CA TYR A 240 -0.91 -14.99 6.55
C TYR A 240 -2.33 -15.29 7.03
N GLY A 241 -2.52 -15.20 8.36
CA GLY A 241 -3.82 -15.49 8.99
C GLY A 241 -4.14 -16.98 9.14
N LYS A 242 -3.24 -17.90 8.76
CA LYS A 242 -3.45 -19.34 8.74
C LYS A 242 -2.77 -20.09 9.91
N THR A 243 -2.57 -19.44 11.04
CA THR A 243 -1.97 -20.05 12.24
C THR A 243 -2.68 -21.36 12.60
N GLY A 244 -1.91 -22.45 12.79
CA GLY A 244 -2.40 -23.79 13.10
C GLY A 244 -2.89 -24.59 11.90
N GLN A 245 -3.13 -23.99 10.75
CA GLN A 245 -3.52 -24.70 9.53
C GLN A 245 -2.30 -25.39 8.90
N PRO A 246 -2.51 -26.50 8.16
CA PRO A 246 -1.41 -27.20 7.50
C PRO A 246 -0.79 -26.35 6.37
N CYS A 247 0.54 -26.32 6.32
CA CYS A 247 1.28 -25.73 5.22
C CYS A 247 0.98 -26.46 3.91
N ALA A 248 0.61 -25.77 2.86
CA ALA A 248 0.29 -26.36 1.56
C ALA A 248 1.46 -27.13 0.90
N ARG A 249 2.71 -26.92 1.35
CA ARG A 249 3.89 -27.62 0.82
C ARG A 249 4.27 -28.88 1.59
N CYS A 250 4.15 -28.88 2.92
CA CYS A 250 4.72 -29.93 3.75
C CYS A 250 3.78 -30.46 4.84
N GLY A 251 2.57 -29.92 4.95
CA GLY A 251 1.59 -30.31 5.96
C GLY A 251 1.87 -29.82 7.38
N SER A 252 3.05 -29.32 7.68
CA SER A 252 3.36 -28.81 9.04
C SER A 252 2.48 -27.61 9.38
N PRO A 253 2.07 -27.44 10.65
CA PRO A 253 1.24 -26.32 11.06
C PRO A 253 1.96 -24.98 10.84
N ILE A 254 1.23 -24.00 10.34
CA ILE A 254 1.70 -22.62 10.24
C ILE A 254 1.80 -22.02 11.63
N GLU A 255 2.92 -21.40 11.92
CA GLU A 255 3.18 -20.71 13.19
C GLU A 255 3.03 -19.20 13.06
N LYS A 256 2.76 -18.57 14.21
CA LYS A 256 2.75 -17.13 14.36
C LYS A 256 3.72 -16.70 15.45
N ILE A 257 4.72 -15.93 15.09
CA ILE A 257 5.70 -15.37 16.02
C ILE A 257 5.57 -13.84 16.07
N LYS A 258 6.20 -13.18 17.04
CA LYS A 258 6.36 -11.72 17.09
C LYS A 258 7.75 -11.35 16.65
N LEU A 259 7.88 -10.54 15.58
CA LEU A 259 9.17 -10.08 15.05
C LEU A 259 9.07 -8.59 14.70
N GLY A 260 10.00 -7.77 15.25
CA GLY A 260 10.02 -6.32 15.01
C GLY A 260 8.68 -5.63 15.37
N GLY A 261 8.00 -6.07 16.43
CA GLY A 261 6.69 -5.54 16.85
C GLY A 261 5.50 -5.99 15.99
N ARG A 262 5.71 -6.88 15.00
CA ARG A 262 4.69 -7.37 14.07
C ARG A 262 4.42 -8.85 14.25
N GLY A 263 3.13 -9.24 14.18
CA GLY A 263 2.75 -10.65 14.03
C GLY A 263 3.28 -11.16 12.69
N THR A 264 3.95 -12.29 12.70
CA THR A 264 4.67 -12.87 11.56
C THR A 264 4.27 -14.31 11.40
N HIS A 265 3.73 -14.67 10.23
CA HIS A 265 3.28 -16.03 9.94
C HIS A 265 4.31 -16.73 9.07
N LEU A 266 4.61 -17.99 9.40
CA LEU A 266 5.62 -18.78 8.69
C LEU A 266 5.33 -20.28 8.83
N CYS A 267 5.91 -21.07 7.91
CA CYS A 267 6.01 -22.52 8.09
C CYS A 267 7.40 -22.85 8.68
N PRO A 268 7.49 -23.38 9.91
CA PRO A 268 8.78 -23.65 10.58
C PRO A 268 9.61 -24.72 9.87
N HIS A 269 8.96 -25.64 9.14
CA HIS A 269 9.62 -26.69 8.38
C HIS A 269 10.20 -26.17 7.04
N CYS A 270 9.42 -25.38 6.29
CA CYS A 270 9.86 -24.84 4.99
C CYS A 270 10.82 -23.65 5.10
N GLN A 271 10.71 -22.87 6.17
CA GLN A 271 11.45 -21.62 6.40
C GLN A 271 12.37 -21.80 7.63
N LYS A 272 13.47 -22.55 7.45
CA LYS A 272 14.39 -22.83 8.57
C LYS A 272 15.27 -21.63 8.91
N VAL A 273 15.50 -21.42 10.22
CA VAL A 273 16.60 -20.59 10.71
C VAL A 273 17.89 -21.35 10.42
N ARG A 274 18.76 -20.84 9.58
CA ARG A 274 20.08 -21.41 9.28
C ARG A 274 21.16 -20.40 9.65
#